data_66baaa694ec439e2c42c881440891f25
#
_entry.id   66baaa694ec439e2c42c881440891f25
#
_cell.length_a   1.000
_cell.length_b   1.000
_cell.length_c   1.000
_cell.angle_alpha   90.00
_cell.angle_beta   90.00
_cell.angle_gamma   90.00
#
_symmetry.space_group_name_H-M   'P 1'
#
loop_
_entity.id
_entity.type
_entity.pdbx_description
1 polymer ?
#
loop_
_entity_poly.entity_id
_entity_poly.type
_entity_poly.pdbx_seq_one_letter_code
_entity_poly.pdbx_strand_id
1 'polypeptide(L)'
;MNSLQTIIEQAWENRALLQETTTTDAIREVIELIDAGKLRCAEPVGDKWQVNEWVKKAVVMYFPIQKMETWESGIFEYHDKMLLKKGFAEKGIRVVPNAVARYGAYISSGVILMPSYVNIGAYVDEGTMVDTWATVGSCAQIGKNVHLSGGVGIGGVLEPLQAAPVIIEDGAFIGSRCIVVEGVHVGKEAVLGANVCLTASTKIIDVTGDEPVEMKGFVPARSVVIPGSYTKKFAAGEFQVPCALIIGTRKPSTDLKTSLNNALREYDVAV
;
A
#
# COMPACT_ATOMS: atom_id res chain seq x y z
N MET A 1 20.41 -15.26 4.62
CA MET A 1 19.37 -14.44 5.29
C MET A 1 19.60 -14.35 6.80
N ASN A 2 19.87 -15.42 7.53
CA ASN A 2 20.09 -15.34 8.99
C ASN A 2 21.20 -14.37 9.44
N SER A 3 22.29 -14.24 8.66
CA SER A 3 23.39 -13.30 9.00
C SER A 3 22.97 -11.83 8.84
N LEU A 4 22.25 -11.48 7.76
CA LEU A 4 21.74 -10.11 7.56
C LEU A 4 20.75 -9.71 8.66
N GLN A 5 19.77 -10.57 8.95
CA GLN A 5 18.81 -10.32 10.01
C GLN A 5 19.49 -10.06 11.35
N THR A 6 20.49 -10.88 11.71
CA THR A 6 21.24 -10.72 12.96
C THR A 6 21.92 -9.35 13.03
N ILE A 7 22.58 -8.92 11.95
CA ILE A 7 23.25 -7.60 11.91
C ILE A 7 22.22 -6.47 12.05
N ILE A 8 21.09 -6.57 11.34
CA ILE A 8 20.01 -5.56 11.39
C ILE A 8 19.43 -5.48 12.81
N GLU A 9 19.15 -6.61 13.47
CA GLU A 9 18.63 -6.64 14.83
C GLU A 9 19.63 -6.02 15.84
N GLN A 10 20.92 -6.36 15.73
CA GLN A 10 21.96 -5.78 16.57
C GLN A 10 22.08 -4.28 16.39
N ALA A 11 22.06 -3.79 15.13
CA ALA A 11 22.11 -2.37 14.82
C ALA A 11 20.85 -1.61 15.28
N TRP A 12 19.71 -2.31 15.29
CA TRP A 12 18.47 -1.75 15.85
C TRP A 12 18.58 -1.47 17.34
N GLU A 13 19.12 -2.39 18.11
CA GLU A 13 19.32 -2.26 19.56
C GLU A 13 20.49 -1.30 19.90
N ASN A 14 21.52 -1.25 19.06
CA ASN A 14 22.69 -0.38 19.25
C ASN A 14 22.96 0.48 18.01
N ARG A 15 22.40 1.69 17.98
CA ARG A 15 22.52 2.62 16.85
C ARG A 15 23.94 3.12 16.58
N ALA A 16 24.89 2.96 17.53
CA ALA A 16 26.29 3.30 17.29
C ALA A 16 26.90 2.44 16.16
N LEU A 17 26.41 1.20 15.97
CA LEU A 17 26.84 0.31 14.90
C LEU A 17 26.54 0.87 13.49
N LEU A 18 25.67 1.87 13.34
CA LEU A 18 25.44 2.54 12.05
C LEU A 18 26.67 3.31 11.52
N GLN A 19 27.70 3.46 12.33
CA GLN A 19 28.99 4.01 11.90
C GLN A 19 29.93 2.94 11.29
N GLU A 20 29.61 1.66 11.44
CA GLU A 20 30.41 0.56 10.93
C GLU A 20 30.04 0.22 9.50
N THR A 21 31.06 0.03 8.66
CA THR A 21 30.89 -0.34 7.23
C THR A 21 30.09 -1.62 7.07
N THR A 22 30.39 -2.64 7.88
CA THR A 22 29.69 -3.94 7.86
C THR A 22 28.18 -3.77 8.06
N THR A 23 27.79 -2.92 8.99
CA THR A 23 26.37 -2.64 9.30
C THR A 23 25.69 -1.85 8.17
N THR A 24 26.36 -0.81 7.67
CA THR A 24 25.78 0.00 6.59
C THR A 24 25.66 -0.78 5.29
N ASP A 25 26.60 -1.67 5.00
CA ASP A 25 26.56 -2.53 3.81
C ASP A 25 25.44 -3.58 3.95
N ALA A 26 25.26 -4.19 5.12
CA ALA A 26 24.14 -5.09 5.39
C ALA A 26 22.78 -4.39 5.21
N ILE A 27 22.64 -3.14 5.69
CA ILE A 27 21.42 -2.34 5.47
C ILE A 27 21.20 -2.12 3.96
N ARG A 28 22.23 -1.70 3.22
CA ARG A 28 22.14 -1.49 1.77
C ARG A 28 21.76 -2.77 1.03
N GLU A 29 22.34 -3.91 1.41
CA GLU A 29 22.00 -5.20 0.83
C GLU A 29 20.51 -5.56 1.05
N VAL A 30 19.97 -5.31 2.25
CA VAL A 30 18.54 -5.51 2.52
C VAL A 30 17.69 -4.63 1.60
N ILE A 31 18.04 -3.35 1.42
CA ILE A 31 17.31 -2.45 0.51
C ILE A 31 17.40 -2.91 -0.94
N GLU A 32 18.55 -3.40 -1.39
CA GLU A 32 18.73 -3.99 -2.72
C GLU A 32 17.82 -5.22 -2.91
N LEU A 33 17.76 -6.09 -1.91
CA LEU A 33 16.87 -7.27 -1.94
C LEU A 33 15.39 -6.87 -2.02
N ILE A 34 15.00 -5.79 -1.32
CA ILE A 34 13.64 -5.25 -1.41
C ILE A 34 13.41 -4.66 -2.81
N ASP A 35 14.33 -3.85 -3.33
CA ASP A 35 14.23 -3.24 -4.66
C ASP A 35 14.12 -4.29 -5.77
N ALA A 36 14.78 -5.43 -5.58
CA ALA A 36 14.73 -6.59 -6.48
C ALA A 36 13.51 -7.51 -6.27
N GLY A 37 12.65 -7.25 -5.27
CA GLY A 37 11.49 -8.09 -4.95
C GLY A 37 11.83 -9.44 -4.30
N LYS A 38 13.08 -9.64 -3.88
CA LYS A 38 13.54 -10.87 -3.22
C LYS A 38 13.27 -10.90 -1.72
N LEU A 39 12.91 -9.74 -1.16
CA LEU A 39 12.58 -9.56 0.24
C LEU A 39 11.40 -8.59 0.35
N ARG A 40 10.50 -8.82 1.28
CA ARG A 40 9.29 -8.02 1.47
C ARG A 40 9.12 -7.59 2.92
N CYS A 41 8.51 -6.42 3.14
CA CYS A 41 8.13 -5.95 4.48
C CYS A 41 6.99 -6.77 5.09
N ALA A 42 6.13 -7.35 4.26
CA ALA A 42 5.19 -8.41 4.63
C ALA A 42 4.96 -9.31 3.42
N GLU A 43 4.69 -10.59 3.68
CA GLU A 43 4.49 -11.58 2.63
C GLU A 43 3.40 -12.58 3.00
N PRO A 44 2.69 -13.16 2.00
CA PRO A 44 1.71 -14.20 2.27
C PRO A 44 2.40 -15.50 2.69
N VAL A 45 1.92 -16.11 3.77
CA VAL A 45 2.36 -17.43 4.26
C VAL A 45 1.11 -18.27 4.52
N GLY A 46 0.79 -19.17 3.60
CA GLY A 46 -0.50 -19.86 3.59
C GLY A 46 -1.65 -18.85 3.46
N ASP A 47 -2.62 -18.93 4.37
CA ASP A 47 -3.81 -18.04 4.38
C ASP A 47 -3.59 -16.77 5.22
N LYS A 48 -2.37 -16.50 5.67
CA LYS A 48 -2.05 -15.35 6.54
C LYS A 48 -0.94 -14.51 5.93
N TRP A 49 -0.85 -13.27 6.39
CA TRP A 49 0.27 -12.39 6.10
C TRP A 49 1.25 -12.36 7.26
N GLN A 50 2.52 -12.54 6.96
CA GLN A 50 3.62 -12.42 7.91
C GLN A 50 4.31 -11.08 7.73
N VAL A 51 4.42 -10.30 8.81
CA VAL A 51 5.20 -9.05 8.83
C VAL A 51 6.65 -9.37 9.13
N ASN A 52 7.55 -8.90 8.29
CA ASN A 52 9.00 -9.03 8.45
C ASN A 52 9.55 -7.77 9.15
N GLU A 53 9.40 -7.70 10.47
CA GLU A 53 9.78 -6.52 11.26
C GLU A 53 11.24 -6.12 11.06
N TRP A 54 12.16 -7.09 11.00
CA TRP A 54 13.58 -6.84 10.79
C TRP A 54 13.85 -6.14 9.45
N VAL A 55 13.04 -6.42 8.42
CA VAL A 55 13.10 -5.72 7.12
C VAL A 55 12.67 -4.27 7.26
N LYS A 56 11.59 -4.01 8.00
CA LYS A 56 11.16 -2.65 8.30
C LYS A 56 12.21 -1.89 9.11
N LYS A 57 12.87 -2.55 10.08
CA LYS A 57 14.01 -1.98 10.82
C LYS A 57 15.13 -1.52 9.87
N ALA A 58 15.48 -2.35 8.87
CA ALA A 58 16.47 -1.98 7.87
C ALA A 58 16.03 -0.75 7.07
N VAL A 59 14.76 -0.68 6.64
CA VAL A 59 14.22 0.49 5.93
C VAL A 59 14.33 1.75 6.79
N VAL A 60 13.97 1.70 8.08
CA VAL A 60 14.13 2.85 8.99
C VAL A 60 15.59 3.25 9.13
N MET A 61 16.49 2.28 9.29
CA MET A 61 17.93 2.55 9.45
C MET A 61 18.63 3.01 8.17
N TYR A 62 18.01 2.79 7.01
CA TYR A 62 18.54 3.27 5.75
C TYR A 62 18.55 4.81 5.68
N PHE A 63 17.57 5.50 6.25
CA PHE A 63 17.51 6.97 6.21
C PHE A 63 18.70 7.67 6.89
N PRO A 64 19.11 7.34 8.13
CA PRO A 64 20.23 8.00 8.79
C PRO A 64 21.60 7.71 8.17
N ILE A 65 21.78 6.61 7.44
CA ILE A 65 23.05 6.30 6.78
C ILE A 65 23.22 6.93 5.40
N GLN A 66 22.17 7.57 4.87
CA GLN A 66 22.20 8.32 3.63
C GLN A 66 22.50 9.79 3.85
N LYS A 67 23.23 10.40 2.91
CA LYS A 67 23.55 11.83 2.91
C LYS A 67 22.53 12.61 2.08
N MET A 68 22.27 13.85 2.50
CA MET A 68 21.49 14.78 1.68
C MET A 68 22.29 15.15 0.42
N GLU A 69 21.64 15.10 -0.72
CA GLU A 69 22.20 15.49 -2.00
C GLU A 69 21.24 16.40 -2.74
N THR A 70 21.78 17.38 -3.47
CA THR A 70 20.99 18.24 -4.34
C THR A 70 21.29 17.86 -5.79
N TRP A 71 20.23 17.72 -6.59
CA TRP A 71 20.38 17.51 -8.03
C TRP A 71 19.30 18.24 -8.80
N GLU A 72 19.61 18.59 -10.04
CA GLU A 72 18.71 19.24 -10.97
C GLU A 72 18.23 18.27 -12.05
N SER A 73 17.00 18.44 -12.49
CA SER A 73 16.41 17.73 -13.63
C SER A 73 15.57 18.71 -14.45
N GLY A 74 16.17 19.27 -15.48
CA GLY A 74 15.57 20.32 -16.27
C GLY A 74 15.36 21.59 -15.45
N ILE A 75 14.08 21.96 -15.25
CA ILE A 75 13.69 23.14 -14.44
C ILE A 75 13.44 22.80 -12.96
N PHE A 76 13.55 21.53 -12.58
CA PHE A 76 13.29 21.07 -11.22
C PHE A 76 14.59 20.89 -10.45
N GLU A 77 14.61 21.33 -9.20
CA GLU A 77 15.66 21.04 -8.22
C GLU A 77 15.09 20.13 -7.15
N TYR A 78 15.86 19.13 -6.73
CA TYR A 78 15.54 18.21 -5.66
C TYR A 78 16.65 18.21 -4.61
N HIS A 79 16.28 18.09 -3.34
CA HIS A 79 17.20 17.98 -2.23
C HIS A 79 16.72 16.89 -1.27
N ASP A 80 17.21 15.67 -1.45
CA ASP A 80 16.82 14.50 -0.66
C ASP A 80 18.01 13.57 -0.45
N LYS A 81 17.86 12.64 0.46
CA LYS A 81 18.83 11.57 0.75
C LYS A 81 18.46 10.24 0.07
N MET A 82 17.26 10.12 -0.45
CA MET A 82 16.76 8.86 -1.01
C MET A 82 16.92 8.86 -2.53
N LEU A 83 17.62 7.85 -3.04
CA LEU A 83 17.72 7.64 -4.47
C LEU A 83 16.35 7.34 -5.10
N LEU A 84 16.20 7.69 -6.35
CA LEU A 84 15.06 7.32 -7.17
C LEU A 84 15.32 6.02 -7.91
N LYS A 85 14.27 5.22 -8.10
CA LYS A 85 14.32 4.00 -8.92
C LYS A 85 14.58 4.35 -10.38
N LYS A 86 15.36 3.51 -11.04
CA LYS A 86 15.76 3.65 -12.44
C LYS A 86 15.63 2.32 -13.18
N GLY A 87 15.89 2.34 -14.51
CA GLY A 87 15.88 1.14 -15.33
C GLY A 87 14.47 0.59 -15.59
N PHE A 88 13.48 1.45 -15.71
CA PHE A 88 12.08 1.05 -15.89
C PHE A 88 11.84 0.30 -17.20
N ALA A 89 12.46 0.74 -18.30
CA ALA A 89 12.31 0.09 -19.62
C ALA A 89 12.80 -1.35 -19.58
N GLU A 90 13.97 -1.59 -19.01
CA GLU A 90 14.58 -2.92 -18.88
C GLU A 90 13.78 -3.85 -17.98
N LYS A 91 13.05 -3.28 -17.01
CA LYS A 91 12.16 -3.99 -16.08
C LYS A 91 10.75 -4.18 -16.64
N GLY A 92 10.45 -3.68 -17.86
CA GLY A 92 9.10 -3.77 -18.45
C GLY A 92 8.04 -2.95 -17.72
N ILE A 93 8.42 -1.83 -17.10
CA ILE A 93 7.53 -0.94 -16.33
C ILE A 93 7.25 0.30 -17.17
N ARG A 94 5.97 0.64 -17.36
CA ARG A 94 5.57 1.89 -17.99
C ARG A 94 5.47 3.00 -16.95
N VAL A 95 6.21 4.10 -17.16
CA VAL A 95 6.21 5.24 -16.24
C VAL A 95 5.86 6.51 -17.01
N VAL A 96 4.76 7.14 -16.63
CA VAL A 96 4.31 8.40 -17.22
C VAL A 96 4.97 9.57 -16.50
N PRO A 97 5.44 10.60 -17.20
CA PRO A 97 6.11 11.74 -16.59
C PRO A 97 5.32 12.36 -15.45
N ASN A 98 6.02 12.69 -14.49
CA ASN A 98 6.01 13.05 -13.09
C ASN A 98 5.71 11.90 -12.13
N ALA A 99 5.61 10.64 -12.59
CA ALA A 99 5.62 9.53 -11.65
C ALA A 99 7.00 9.39 -10.98
N VAL A 100 7.00 9.17 -9.68
CA VAL A 100 8.21 8.99 -8.87
C VAL A 100 8.13 7.69 -8.08
N ALA A 101 9.15 6.86 -8.18
CA ALA A 101 9.35 5.72 -7.28
C ALA A 101 10.71 5.87 -6.59
N ARG A 102 10.75 5.70 -5.27
CA ARG A 102 12.00 5.64 -4.51
C ARG A 102 12.70 4.30 -4.72
N TYR A 103 14.03 4.33 -4.74
CA TYR A 103 14.84 3.11 -4.66
C TYR A 103 14.49 2.34 -3.37
N GLY A 104 14.48 1.00 -3.45
CA GLY A 104 13.96 0.14 -2.39
C GLY A 104 12.44 -0.05 -2.44
N ALA A 105 11.76 0.40 -3.48
CA ALA A 105 10.40 -0.01 -3.82
C ALA A 105 10.47 -1.07 -4.91
N TYR A 106 9.86 -2.24 -4.72
CA TYR A 106 9.71 -3.22 -5.79
C TYR A 106 8.51 -2.88 -6.67
N ILE A 107 8.72 -2.88 -7.97
CA ILE A 107 7.69 -2.67 -8.98
C ILE A 107 7.90 -3.73 -10.06
N SER A 108 6.91 -4.59 -10.23
CA SER A 108 6.96 -5.73 -11.15
C SER A 108 6.82 -5.30 -12.60
N SER A 109 7.21 -6.19 -13.50
CA SER A 109 6.96 -6.03 -14.94
C SER A 109 5.47 -5.90 -15.23
N GLY A 110 5.11 -5.14 -16.27
CA GLY A 110 3.72 -4.89 -16.66
C GLY A 110 2.97 -3.86 -15.80
N VAL A 111 3.59 -3.35 -14.73
CA VAL A 111 3.01 -2.26 -13.93
C VAL A 111 3.00 -0.95 -14.73
N ILE A 112 1.93 -0.19 -14.57
CA ILE A 112 1.80 1.17 -15.12
C ILE A 112 1.77 2.16 -13.96
N LEU A 113 2.74 3.07 -13.93
CA LEU A 113 2.74 4.23 -13.06
C LEU A 113 2.28 5.45 -13.88
N MET A 114 1.06 5.91 -13.67
CA MET A 114 0.64 7.25 -14.09
C MET A 114 1.38 8.26 -13.20
N PRO A 115 1.25 9.60 -13.40
CA PRO A 115 1.82 10.57 -12.47
C PRO A 115 1.44 10.26 -11.01
N SER A 116 2.29 9.58 -10.30
CA SER A 116 2.00 8.93 -9.01
C SER A 116 3.27 8.80 -8.17
N TYR A 117 3.14 8.33 -6.94
CA TYR A 117 4.28 8.19 -6.03
C TYR A 117 4.30 6.81 -5.38
N VAL A 118 5.47 6.15 -5.41
CA VAL A 118 5.71 4.87 -4.72
C VAL A 118 6.89 5.01 -3.77
N ASN A 119 6.66 4.76 -2.49
CA ASN A 119 7.66 4.93 -1.44
C ASN A 119 8.50 3.66 -1.20
N ILE A 120 9.65 3.84 -0.54
CA ILE A 120 10.57 2.76 -0.15
C ILE A 120 9.86 1.65 0.66
N GLY A 121 10.26 0.41 0.45
CA GLY A 121 9.67 -0.77 1.11
C GLY A 121 8.37 -1.24 0.49
N ALA A 122 7.74 -0.43 -0.38
CA ALA A 122 6.52 -0.83 -1.08
C ALA A 122 6.79 -1.97 -2.06
N TYR A 123 5.79 -2.82 -2.23
CA TYR A 123 5.75 -3.89 -3.22
C TYR A 123 4.54 -3.71 -4.11
N VAL A 124 4.74 -3.58 -5.41
CA VAL A 124 3.67 -3.42 -6.41
C VAL A 124 3.82 -4.54 -7.43
N ASP A 125 2.86 -5.46 -7.45
CA ASP A 125 2.93 -6.66 -8.26
C ASP A 125 2.41 -6.48 -9.68
N GLU A 126 2.61 -7.50 -10.50
CA GLU A 126 2.40 -7.59 -11.94
C GLU A 126 1.01 -7.10 -12.38
N GLY A 127 0.96 -6.38 -13.50
CA GLY A 127 -0.29 -5.92 -14.14
C GLY A 127 -1.04 -4.82 -13.37
N THR A 128 -0.51 -4.35 -12.25
CA THR A 128 -1.13 -3.31 -11.45
C THR A 128 -0.98 -1.94 -12.06
N MET A 129 -2.04 -1.11 -11.96
CA MET A 129 -2.01 0.30 -12.31
C MET A 129 -2.05 1.17 -11.06
N VAL A 130 -1.06 2.05 -10.92
CA VAL A 130 -1.06 3.16 -9.96
C VAL A 130 -1.41 4.41 -10.74
N ASP A 131 -2.68 4.82 -10.65
CA ASP A 131 -3.25 5.87 -11.50
C ASP A 131 -2.87 7.29 -11.02
N THR A 132 -3.34 8.29 -11.74
CA THR A 132 -2.95 9.71 -11.60
C THR A 132 -3.16 10.22 -10.18
N TRP A 133 -2.08 10.73 -9.58
CA TRP A 133 -2.02 11.25 -8.21
C TRP A 133 -2.31 10.22 -7.12
N ALA A 134 -2.30 8.93 -7.44
CA ALA A 134 -2.31 7.90 -6.42
C ALA A 134 -0.93 7.78 -5.74
N THR A 135 -0.95 7.37 -4.48
CA THR A 135 0.27 7.14 -3.68
C THR A 135 0.28 5.74 -3.10
N VAL A 136 1.45 5.11 -3.12
CA VAL A 136 1.72 3.85 -2.41
C VAL A 136 2.74 4.14 -1.32
N GLY A 137 2.29 4.10 -0.07
CA GLY A 137 3.09 4.43 1.09
C GLY A 137 4.16 3.40 1.42
N SER A 138 5.05 3.76 2.34
CA SER A 138 6.16 2.90 2.76
C SER A 138 5.68 1.53 3.22
N CYS A 139 6.32 0.49 2.73
CA CYS A 139 6.07 -0.91 3.07
C CYS A 139 4.70 -1.47 2.64
N ALA A 140 3.83 -0.68 2.00
CA ALA A 140 2.54 -1.16 1.50
C ALA A 140 2.73 -2.31 0.49
N GLN A 141 1.81 -3.29 0.53
CA GLN A 141 1.86 -4.49 -0.30
C GLN A 141 0.68 -4.50 -1.25
N ILE A 142 0.94 -4.32 -2.54
CA ILE A 142 -0.07 -4.28 -3.59
C ILE A 142 0.08 -5.53 -4.45
N GLY A 143 -0.97 -6.31 -4.55
CA GLY A 143 -1.03 -7.54 -5.31
C GLY A 143 -1.08 -7.34 -6.82
N LYS A 144 -1.33 -8.44 -7.54
CA LYS A 144 -1.40 -8.48 -9.00
C LYS A 144 -2.72 -7.90 -9.53
N ASN A 145 -2.64 -7.27 -10.71
CA ASN A 145 -3.82 -6.78 -11.42
C ASN A 145 -4.73 -5.86 -10.56
N VAL A 146 -4.14 -5.15 -9.61
CA VAL A 146 -4.84 -4.16 -8.79
C VAL A 146 -4.98 -2.85 -9.58
N HIS A 147 -6.11 -2.19 -9.43
CA HIS A 147 -6.29 -0.84 -9.93
C HIS A 147 -6.42 0.14 -8.76
N LEU A 148 -5.40 0.98 -8.55
CA LEU A 148 -5.45 2.13 -7.66
C LEU A 148 -5.87 3.35 -8.48
N SER A 149 -7.14 3.74 -8.41
CA SER A 149 -7.71 4.82 -9.23
C SER A 149 -7.15 6.20 -8.83
N GLY A 150 -7.51 7.22 -9.60
CA GLY A 150 -6.97 8.56 -9.43
C GLY A 150 -7.12 9.11 -8.01
N GLY A 151 -6.01 9.59 -7.45
CA GLY A 151 -5.94 10.19 -6.13
C GLY A 151 -6.12 9.24 -4.95
N VAL A 152 -6.01 7.93 -5.17
CA VAL A 152 -5.99 6.93 -4.08
C VAL A 152 -4.79 7.15 -3.17
N GLY A 153 -5.04 7.17 -1.85
CA GLY A 153 -4.00 7.23 -0.83
C GLY A 153 -3.84 5.90 -0.10
N ILE A 154 -2.82 5.11 -0.47
CA ILE A 154 -2.40 3.96 0.31
C ILE A 154 -1.36 4.41 1.32
N GLY A 155 -1.68 4.29 2.60
CA GLY A 155 -0.83 4.75 3.69
C GLY A 155 0.43 3.91 3.87
N GLY A 156 1.49 4.58 4.32
CA GLY A 156 2.70 3.91 4.76
C GLY A 156 2.62 3.54 6.24
N VAL A 157 3.05 2.34 6.59
CA VAL A 157 3.18 1.89 7.98
C VAL A 157 4.63 1.48 8.21
N LEU A 158 5.48 2.48 8.39
CA LEU A 158 6.88 2.26 8.72
C LEU A 158 7.06 2.08 10.23
N GLU A 159 6.38 2.91 11.01
CA GLU A 159 6.33 2.85 12.47
C GLU A 159 4.86 2.85 12.94
N PRO A 160 4.52 2.08 14.00
CA PRO A 160 5.38 1.15 14.73
C PRO A 160 5.72 -0.11 13.90
N LEU A 161 6.89 -0.70 14.17
CA LEU A 161 7.46 -1.80 13.36
C LEU A 161 6.58 -3.05 13.30
N GLN A 162 5.97 -3.40 14.43
CA GLN A 162 5.10 -4.57 14.55
C GLN A 162 3.76 -4.41 13.82
N ALA A 163 3.35 -3.17 13.50
CA ALA A 163 2.12 -2.94 12.77
C ALA A 163 2.21 -3.50 11.35
N ALA A 164 1.20 -4.23 10.92
CA ALA A 164 1.10 -4.69 9.54
C ALA A 164 1.10 -3.49 8.59
N PRO A 165 1.77 -3.57 7.44
CA PRO A 165 1.59 -2.57 6.39
C PRO A 165 0.18 -2.69 5.80
N VAL A 166 -0.22 -1.68 5.02
CA VAL A 166 -1.44 -1.80 4.22
C VAL A 166 -1.24 -2.90 3.18
N ILE A 167 -2.24 -3.76 3.06
CA ILE A 167 -2.25 -4.87 2.12
C ILE A 167 -3.45 -4.73 1.20
N ILE A 168 -3.22 -4.73 -0.10
CA ILE A 168 -4.25 -4.77 -1.14
C ILE A 168 -3.99 -6.04 -1.95
N GLU A 169 -4.87 -7.02 -1.85
CA GLU A 169 -4.69 -8.30 -2.53
C GLU A 169 -5.04 -8.25 -4.02
N ASP A 170 -4.70 -9.34 -4.72
CA ASP A 170 -4.81 -9.47 -6.17
C ASP A 170 -6.22 -9.12 -6.69
N GLY A 171 -6.25 -8.43 -7.83
CA GLY A 171 -7.48 -8.11 -8.55
C GLY A 171 -8.40 -7.10 -7.85
N ALA A 172 -8.00 -6.51 -6.74
CA ALA A 172 -8.79 -5.49 -6.07
C ALA A 172 -8.89 -4.21 -6.91
N PHE A 173 -10.03 -3.55 -6.83
CA PHE A 173 -10.27 -2.25 -7.43
C PHE A 173 -10.49 -1.21 -6.32
N ILE A 174 -9.63 -0.22 -6.26
CA ILE A 174 -9.70 0.87 -5.29
C ILE A 174 -10.15 2.13 -6.01
N GLY A 175 -11.39 2.54 -5.78
CA GLY A 175 -12.02 3.68 -6.43
C GLY A 175 -11.34 5.02 -6.15
N SER A 176 -11.61 6.00 -6.99
CA SER A 176 -10.96 7.32 -6.91
C SER A 176 -11.10 7.95 -5.52
N ARG A 177 -10.01 8.57 -5.06
CA ARG A 177 -9.95 9.27 -3.76
C ARG A 177 -10.19 8.38 -2.54
N CYS A 178 -10.15 7.05 -2.68
CA CYS A 178 -10.12 6.17 -1.50
C CYS A 178 -8.85 6.40 -0.68
N ILE A 179 -9.00 6.29 0.64
CA ILE A 179 -7.89 6.30 1.60
C ILE A 179 -7.88 4.95 2.31
N VAL A 180 -6.76 4.24 2.24
CA VAL A 180 -6.56 2.97 2.97
C VAL A 180 -5.27 3.06 3.74
N VAL A 181 -5.35 3.13 5.06
CA VAL A 181 -4.22 3.45 5.95
C VAL A 181 -4.20 2.55 7.18
N GLU A 182 -3.17 2.69 8.02
CA GLU A 182 -3.06 2.05 9.34
C GLU A 182 -3.13 0.51 9.28
N GLY A 183 -2.52 -0.10 8.25
CA GLY A 183 -2.43 -1.54 8.15
C GLY A 183 -3.73 -2.25 7.77
N VAL A 184 -4.71 -1.53 7.24
CA VAL A 184 -5.93 -2.16 6.72
C VAL A 184 -5.58 -3.13 5.61
N HIS A 185 -6.24 -4.29 5.64
CA HIS A 185 -6.10 -5.34 4.64
C HIS A 185 -7.38 -5.40 3.78
N VAL A 186 -7.21 -5.21 2.48
CA VAL A 186 -8.27 -5.36 1.48
C VAL A 186 -8.08 -6.68 0.76
N GLY A 187 -9.06 -7.57 0.91
CA GLY A 187 -9.03 -8.93 0.37
C GLY A 187 -9.13 -8.98 -1.15
N LYS A 188 -8.78 -10.13 -1.68
CA LYS A 188 -8.70 -10.42 -3.11
C LYS A 188 -9.97 -10.01 -3.86
N GLU A 189 -9.79 -9.34 -5.00
CA GLU A 189 -10.88 -8.94 -5.90
C GLU A 189 -11.96 -8.04 -5.26
N ALA A 190 -11.72 -7.48 -4.08
CA ALA A 190 -12.64 -6.52 -3.47
C ALA A 190 -12.73 -5.23 -4.30
N VAL A 191 -13.87 -4.58 -4.25
CA VAL A 191 -14.16 -3.33 -4.95
C VAL A 191 -14.51 -2.26 -3.92
N LEU A 192 -13.71 -1.20 -3.84
CA LEU A 192 -14.02 -0.02 -3.06
C LEU A 192 -14.55 1.07 -3.99
N GLY A 193 -15.75 1.55 -3.74
CA GLY A 193 -16.31 2.73 -4.40
C GLY A 193 -15.51 4.00 -4.08
N ALA A 194 -15.68 5.02 -4.90
CA ALA A 194 -14.95 6.29 -4.69
C ALA A 194 -15.20 6.87 -3.29
N ASN A 195 -14.18 7.52 -2.73
CA ASN A 195 -14.20 8.17 -1.41
C ASN A 195 -14.39 7.23 -0.20
N VAL A 196 -14.21 5.92 -0.33
CA VAL A 196 -14.13 5.03 0.83
C VAL A 196 -12.86 5.36 1.62
N CYS A 197 -13.02 5.61 2.93
CA CYS A 197 -11.91 5.88 3.86
C CYS A 197 -11.83 4.77 4.91
N LEU A 198 -10.73 4.04 4.91
CA LEU A 198 -10.46 2.92 5.81
C LEU A 198 -9.21 3.20 6.67
N THR A 199 -9.42 3.25 7.96
CA THR A 199 -8.37 3.24 9.00
C THR A 199 -8.52 1.99 9.86
N ALA A 200 -7.57 1.70 10.74
CA ALA A 200 -7.68 0.59 11.69
C ALA A 200 -8.96 0.66 12.55
N SER A 201 -9.51 1.85 12.76
CA SER A 201 -10.67 2.10 13.61
C SER A 201 -11.99 2.28 12.83
N THR A 202 -11.94 2.49 11.53
CA THR A 202 -13.13 2.67 10.69
C THR A 202 -14.03 1.44 10.80
N LYS A 203 -15.31 1.65 11.13
CA LYS A 203 -16.30 0.59 11.07
C LYS A 203 -16.55 0.20 9.62
N ILE A 204 -16.48 -1.09 9.35
CA ILE A 204 -16.89 -1.71 8.10
C ILE A 204 -18.12 -2.54 8.44
N ILE A 205 -19.26 -2.20 7.86
CA ILE A 205 -20.54 -2.82 8.23
C ILE A 205 -21.05 -3.58 7.02
N ASP A 206 -21.18 -4.89 7.16
CA ASP A 206 -21.83 -5.73 6.16
C ASP A 206 -23.34 -5.63 6.35
N VAL A 207 -24.03 -5.12 5.34
CA VAL A 207 -25.48 -4.92 5.31
C VAL A 207 -26.18 -5.86 4.31
N THR A 208 -25.49 -6.93 3.89
CA THR A 208 -26.04 -7.88 2.90
C THR A 208 -26.97 -8.94 3.51
N GLY A 209 -26.91 -9.15 4.81
CA GLY A 209 -27.75 -10.07 5.57
C GLY A 209 -28.94 -9.39 6.26
N ASP A 210 -29.71 -10.17 7.03
CA ASP A 210 -30.86 -9.67 7.78
C ASP A 210 -30.44 -8.76 8.95
N GLU A 211 -29.25 -8.96 9.49
CA GLU A 211 -28.66 -8.16 10.57
C GLU A 211 -27.29 -7.63 10.16
N PRO A 212 -26.94 -6.39 10.56
CA PRO A 212 -25.64 -5.82 10.22
C PRO A 212 -24.50 -6.50 10.98
N VAL A 213 -23.41 -6.81 10.27
CA VAL A 213 -22.18 -7.37 10.86
C VAL A 213 -21.07 -6.32 10.83
N GLU A 214 -20.59 -5.92 12.00
CA GLU A 214 -19.49 -4.96 12.11
C GLU A 214 -18.13 -5.66 12.12
N MET A 215 -17.18 -5.11 11.36
CA MET A 215 -15.77 -5.50 11.38
C MET A 215 -14.87 -4.27 11.28
N LYS A 216 -13.55 -4.46 11.45
CA LYS A 216 -12.55 -3.40 11.34
C LYS A 216 -11.24 -3.96 10.79
N GLY A 217 -10.47 -3.11 10.12
CA GLY A 217 -9.12 -3.42 9.67
C GLY A 217 -9.04 -4.43 8.52
N PHE A 218 -10.13 -5.05 8.11
CA PHE A 218 -10.17 -6.05 7.05
C PHE A 218 -11.44 -5.92 6.20
N VAL A 219 -11.27 -5.91 4.87
CA VAL A 219 -12.35 -6.03 3.89
C VAL A 219 -12.27 -7.43 3.29
N PRO A 220 -13.35 -8.25 3.42
CA PRO A 220 -13.37 -9.59 2.85
C PRO A 220 -13.17 -9.60 1.33
N ALA A 221 -12.65 -10.73 0.82
CA ALA A 221 -12.47 -10.92 -0.61
C ALA A 221 -13.80 -10.74 -1.37
N ARG A 222 -13.71 -10.14 -2.57
CA ARG A 222 -14.83 -9.88 -3.48
C ARG A 222 -15.93 -8.98 -2.94
N SER A 223 -15.78 -8.38 -1.77
CA SER A 223 -16.76 -7.42 -1.22
C SER A 223 -16.88 -6.19 -2.12
N VAL A 224 -18.11 -5.69 -2.27
CA VAL A 224 -18.40 -4.40 -2.89
C VAL A 224 -18.70 -3.41 -1.77
N VAL A 225 -17.86 -2.38 -1.64
CA VAL A 225 -17.84 -1.47 -0.50
C VAL A 225 -18.10 -0.04 -0.97
N ILE A 226 -18.95 0.68 -0.24
CA ILE A 226 -19.24 2.09 -0.48
C ILE A 226 -19.02 2.93 0.77
N PRO A 227 -18.85 4.27 0.65
CA PRO A 227 -18.93 5.16 1.79
C PRO A 227 -20.31 5.10 2.43
N GLY A 228 -20.35 5.14 3.76
CA GLY A 228 -21.58 5.18 4.53
C GLY A 228 -21.44 6.02 5.79
N SER A 229 -22.49 6.06 6.59
CA SER A 229 -22.48 6.67 7.91
C SER A 229 -23.36 5.89 8.88
N TYR A 230 -23.08 6.05 10.16
CA TYR A 230 -23.91 5.52 11.24
C TYR A 230 -24.14 6.60 12.31
N THR A 231 -25.27 6.53 12.98
CA THR A 231 -25.59 7.48 14.07
C THR A 231 -24.76 7.15 15.31
N LYS A 232 -24.11 8.16 15.87
CA LYS A 232 -23.39 8.06 17.14
C LYS A 232 -23.82 9.15 18.09
N LYS A 233 -24.10 8.77 19.35
CA LYS A 233 -24.46 9.68 20.42
C LYS A 233 -23.21 10.24 21.10
N PHE A 234 -23.15 11.55 21.23
CA PHE A 234 -22.14 12.31 21.94
C PHE A 234 -22.82 13.15 23.02
N ALA A 235 -22.04 13.81 23.88
CA ALA A 235 -22.56 14.72 24.92
C ALA A 235 -23.42 15.86 24.33
N ALA A 236 -23.07 16.36 23.16
CA ALA A 236 -23.74 17.47 22.47
C ALA A 236 -24.93 17.01 21.58
N GLY A 237 -25.28 15.72 21.53
CA GLY A 237 -26.37 15.19 20.70
C GLY A 237 -25.96 14.01 19.82
N GLU A 238 -26.80 13.68 18.86
CA GLU A 238 -26.57 12.59 17.90
C GLU A 238 -26.05 13.14 16.58
N PHE A 239 -24.99 12.53 16.05
CA PHE A 239 -24.33 12.93 14.83
C PHE A 239 -24.07 11.73 13.93
N GLN A 240 -23.99 11.96 12.62
CA GLN A 240 -23.57 10.95 11.64
C GLN A 240 -22.06 10.85 11.62
N VAL A 241 -21.54 9.64 11.80
CA VAL A 241 -20.10 9.34 11.75
C VAL A 241 -19.81 8.49 10.53
N PRO A 242 -18.75 8.77 9.74
CA PRO A 242 -18.39 7.98 8.57
C PRO A 242 -18.13 6.51 8.90
N CYS A 243 -18.53 5.63 7.99
CA CYS A 243 -18.19 4.21 7.97
C CYS A 243 -18.04 3.72 6.53
N ALA A 244 -17.69 2.46 6.35
CA ALA A 244 -17.77 1.77 5.07
C ALA A 244 -18.90 0.73 5.13
N LEU A 245 -19.65 0.60 4.05
CA LEU A 245 -20.73 -0.39 3.96
C LEU A 245 -20.39 -1.44 2.90
N ILE A 246 -20.41 -2.72 3.29
CA ILE A 246 -20.39 -3.83 2.34
C ILE A 246 -21.83 -4.04 1.88
N ILE A 247 -22.07 -3.84 0.58
CA ILE A 247 -23.42 -3.87 -0.01
C ILE A 247 -23.65 -5.11 -0.88
N GLY A 248 -22.64 -5.94 -1.05
CA GLY A 248 -22.73 -7.16 -1.84
C GLY A 248 -21.39 -7.75 -2.19
N THR A 249 -21.40 -8.69 -3.11
CA THR A 249 -20.24 -9.44 -3.59
C THR A 249 -20.07 -9.25 -5.09
N ARG A 250 -18.82 -8.99 -5.52
CA ARG A 250 -18.46 -8.90 -6.95
C ARG A 250 -18.86 -10.19 -7.67
N LYS A 251 -19.62 -10.06 -8.76
CA LYS A 251 -20.13 -11.19 -9.53
C LYS A 251 -19.12 -11.62 -10.61
N PRO A 252 -19.06 -12.91 -10.98
CA PRO A 252 -18.20 -13.38 -12.06
C PRO A 252 -18.42 -12.66 -13.39
N SER A 253 -19.67 -12.22 -13.68
CA SER A 253 -19.98 -11.42 -14.87
C SER A 253 -19.27 -10.07 -14.91
N THR A 254 -18.89 -9.53 -13.76
CA THR A 254 -18.18 -8.25 -13.64
C THR A 254 -16.69 -8.42 -13.88
N ASP A 255 -16.13 -9.61 -13.62
CA ASP A 255 -14.70 -9.91 -13.78
C ASP A 255 -14.24 -9.80 -15.25
N LEU A 256 -15.15 -9.99 -16.19
CA LEU A 256 -14.90 -9.92 -17.64
C LEU A 256 -15.12 -8.53 -18.23
N LYS A 257 -15.56 -7.56 -17.44
CA LYS A 257 -15.87 -6.19 -17.90
C LYS A 257 -14.66 -5.27 -17.76
N THR A 258 -14.48 -4.39 -18.74
CA THR A 258 -13.40 -3.40 -18.77
C THR A 258 -13.57 -2.29 -17.72
N SER A 259 -14.74 -2.20 -17.07
CA SER A 259 -15.01 -1.21 -16.03
C SER A 259 -15.59 -1.85 -14.78
N LEU A 260 -14.80 -1.86 -13.72
CA LEU A 260 -15.22 -2.37 -12.40
C LEU A 260 -16.23 -1.44 -11.70
N ASN A 261 -16.44 -0.22 -12.20
CA ASN A 261 -17.54 0.63 -11.78
C ASN A 261 -18.93 0.01 -12.05
N ASN A 262 -18.99 -0.96 -12.98
CA ASN A 262 -20.24 -1.70 -13.21
C ASN A 262 -20.64 -2.54 -11.99
N ALA A 263 -19.69 -3.01 -11.17
CA ALA A 263 -20.01 -3.72 -9.93
C ALA A 263 -20.80 -2.83 -8.96
N LEU A 264 -20.48 -1.55 -8.88
CA LEU A 264 -21.18 -0.58 -8.05
C LEU A 264 -22.56 -0.23 -8.62
N ARG A 265 -22.64 -0.06 -9.95
CA ARG A 265 -23.92 0.27 -10.63
C ARG A 265 -24.96 -0.85 -10.56
N GLU A 266 -24.51 -2.13 -10.42
CA GLU A 266 -25.43 -3.27 -10.23
C GLU A 266 -26.22 -3.21 -8.92
N TYR A 267 -25.81 -2.35 -7.96
CA TYR A 267 -26.50 -2.12 -6.70
C TYR A 267 -27.21 -0.77 -6.63
N ASP A 268 -27.46 -0.13 -7.81
CA ASP A 268 -28.11 1.19 -7.92
C ASP A 268 -27.41 2.31 -7.11
N VAL A 269 -26.09 2.17 -6.92
CA VAL A 269 -25.29 3.17 -6.24
C VAL A 269 -24.65 4.13 -7.25
N ALA A 270 -24.78 5.44 -7.01
CA ALA A 270 -24.08 6.46 -7.78
C ALA A 270 -22.55 6.33 -7.60
N VAL A 271 -21.80 6.36 -8.71
CA VAL A 271 -20.34 6.18 -8.77
C VAL A 271 -19.70 7.41 -9.38
#